data_8cfad46c431683d8eec3150d1e2c5b47
#
_entry.id   8cfad46c431683d8eec3150d1e2c5b47
#
_cell.length_a   1.000
_cell.length_b   1.000
_cell.length_c   1.000
_cell.angle_alpha   90.00
_cell.angle_beta   90.00
_cell.angle_gamma   90.00
#
_symmetry.space_group_name_H-M   'P 1'
#
loop_
_entity.id
_entity.type
_entity.pdbx_description
1 polymer ?
#
loop_
_entity_poly.entity_id
_entity_poly.type
_entity_poly.pdbx_seq_one_letter_code
_entity_poly.pdbx_strand_id
1 'polypeptide(L)'
;MSDASTSSSPDPVPGSPADSTRPIEATETDDWGAGVLPRPFPQPDDIDAYLAHLEDACPIITSDLLEAQEIAARYIIGDEIGSGAIGQVIEAFDAHLGRTVAIKILHGGPGVSRDRLARFIAEAQITAQLAHPAVVPVYEIGRMPGGMPYFTMKRLYGRTLEDVINHLRVGDEKYKRRYSGKSAVRLFYRLCQGVAYAHAKGVVHRDLKPTNILIGEYGEVQIMDWGLARIL
;
A
#
# COMPACT_ATOMS: atom_id res chain seq x y z
N MET A 1 21.53 13.23 -84.82
CA MET A 1 21.34 11.94 -84.14
C MET A 1 21.51 12.20 -82.70
N SER A 2 20.42 12.30 -82.07
CA SER A 2 20.20 12.87 -80.74
C SER A 2 19.75 11.75 -79.82
N ASP A 3 20.47 11.57 -78.76
CA ASP A 3 20.02 10.72 -77.64
C ASP A 3 19.63 11.59 -76.45
N ALA A 4 18.37 11.49 -76.10
CA ALA A 4 17.81 12.12 -74.91
C ALA A 4 17.91 11.13 -73.73
N SER A 5 18.69 11.49 -72.76
CA SER A 5 18.75 10.76 -71.48
C SER A 5 17.77 11.42 -70.46
N THR A 6 16.71 10.72 -70.19
CA THR A 6 15.77 11.05 -69.10
C THR A 6 16.36 10.60 -67.78
N SER A 7 16.66 11.54 -66.89
CA SER A 7 17.02 11.29 -65.50
C SER A 7 15.74 11.21 -64.66
N SER A 8 15.42 10.00 -64.23
CA SER A 8 14.39 9.78 -63.18
C SER A 8 14.97 10.01 -61.81
N SER A 9 14.42 10.93 -61.05
CA SER A 9 14.67 11.13 -59.64
C SER A 9 14.09 9.98 -58.83
N PRO A 10 14.80 9.45 -57.80
CA PRO A 10 14.21 8.44 -56.95
C PRO A 10 13.22 9.07 -55.94
N ASP A 11 12.16 8.31 -55.70
CA ASP A 11 11.14 8.62 -54.71
C ASP A 11 11.70 8.71 -53.29
N PRO A 12 11.14 9.53 -52.41
CA PRO A 12 11.60 9.65 -51.03
C PRO A 12 11.22 8.42 -50.19
N VAL A 13 12.19 7.87 -49.49
CA VAL A 13 12.06 6.78 -48.53
C VAL A 13 11.23 7.24 -47.29
N PRO A 14 10.15 6.55 -46.92
CA PRO A 14 9.40 6.87 -45.69
C PRO A 14 10.11 6.27 -44.49
N GLY A 15 10.44 7.07 -43.48
CA GLY A 15 10.88 6.54 -42.19
C GLY A 15 12.09 7.21 -41.56
N SER A 16 12.05 8.53 -41.42
CA SER A 16 12.90 9.20 -40.45
C SER A 16 12.21 9.19 -39.08
N PRO A 17 12.90 8.74 -37.99
CA PRO A 17 12.29 8.79 -36.67
C PRO A 17 12.10 10.25 -36.26
N ALA A 18 10.85 10.56 -35.85
CA ALA A 18 10.47 11.87 -35.37
C ALA A 18 11.36 12.30 -34.19
N ASP A 19 11.83 13.52 -34.28
CA ASP A 19 12.59 14.24 -33.28
C ASP A 19 11.83 14.23 -31.94
N SER A 20 12.39 13.49 -30.94
CA SER A 20 11.80 13.32 -29.61
C SER A 20 12.13 14.46 -28.63
N THR A 21 12.54 15.63 -29.14
CA THR A 21 12.93 16.79 -28.32
C THR A 21 11.84 17.86 -28.19
N ARG A 22 10.58 17.58 -28.53
CA ARG A 22 9.51 18.51 -28.17
C ARG A 22 9.30 18.45 -26.65
N PRO A 23 9.34 19.60 -25.95
CA PRO A 23 8.87 19.67 -24.58
C PRO A 23 7.43 19.16 -24.53
N ILE A 24 7.14 18.24 -23.64
CA ILE A 24 5.76 17.92 -23.30
C ILE A 24 5.19 19.21 -22.72
N GLU A 25 4.46 19.98 -23.52
CA GLU A 25 3.60 21.04 -22.99
C GLU A 25 2.74 20.36 -21.92
N ALA A 26 2.82 20.88 -20.70
CA ALA A 26 1.92 20.52 -19.64
C ALA A 26 0.51 20.92 -20.12
N THR A 27 -0.15 20.00 -20.81
CA THR A 27 -1.58 20.10 -21.04
C THR A 27 -2.23 20.16 -19.67
N GLU A 28 -3.13 21.11 -19.56
CA GLU A 28 -4.06 21.36 -18.46
C GLU A 28 -4.22 20.16 -17.55
N THR A 29 -4.04 20.39 -16.25
CA THR A 29 -4.21 19.41 -15.18
C THR A 29 -5.40 18.55 -15.52
N ASP A 30 -5.14 17.39 -16.13
CA ASP A 30 -6.15 16.35 -16.25
C ASP A 30 -6.68 16.16 -14.85
N ASP A 31 -7.93 16.51 -14.65
CA ASP A 31 -8.73 16.19 -13.49
C ASP A 31 -8.85 14.66 -13.44
N TRP A 32 -7.76 14.00 -13.09
CA TRP A 32 -7.76 12.60 -12.70
C TRP A 32 -8.55 12.55 -11.41
N GLY A 33 -9.86 12.76 -11.58
CA GLY A 33 -10.88 12.74 -10.60
C GLY A 33 -10.28 12.78 -9.22
N ALA A 34 -10.07 13.96 -8.64
CA ALA A 34 -9.82 14.14 -7.24
C ALA A 34 -11.05 13.58 -6.49
N GLY A 35 -11.24 12.28 -6.64
CA GLY A 35 -12.19 11.50 -5.88
C GLY A 35 -11.66 11.54 -4.45
N VAL A 36 -11.96 12.64 -3.77
CA VAL A 36 -11.97 12.69 -2.32
C VAL A 36 -12.66 11.40 -1.91
N LEU A 37 -12.03 10.63 -1.03
CA LEU A 37 -12.66 9.44 -0.45
C LEU A 37 -14.11 9.82 -0.12
N PRO A 38 -15.11 9.01 -0.52
CA PRO A 38 -16.49 9.36 -0.26
C PRO A 38 -16.60 9.69 1.22
N ARG A 39 -16.94 10.95 1.52
CA ARG A 39 -17.35 11.26 2.89
C ARG A 39 -18.63 10.47 3.14
N PRO A 40 -18.68 9.58 4.13
CA PRO A 40 -18.55 9.98 5.52
C PRO A 40 -17.68 9.00 6.34
N PHE A 41 -16.40 9.26 6.47
CA PHE A 41 -15.72 8.69 7.63
C PHE A 41 -15.75 9.76 8.72
N PRO A 42 -16.41 9.51 9.86
CA PRO A 42 -16.25 10.33 11.05
C PRO A 42 -14.74 10.44 11.31
N GLN A 43 -14.28 11.64 11.58
CA GLN A 43 -12.85 11.84 11.84
C GLN A 43 -12.47 11.03 13.09
N PRO A 44 -11.27 10.41 13.13
CA PRO A 44 -10.82 9.68 14.31
C PRO A 44 -10.75 10.52 15.59
N ASP A 45 -10.93 11.83 15.47
CA ASP A 45 -10.99 12.76 16.61
C ASP A 45 -12.36 12.68 17.34
N ASP A 46 -13.40 12.16 16.69
CA ASP A 46 -14.68 11.81 17.31
C ASP A 46 -14.88 10.28 17.25
N ILE A 47 -14.24 9.61 18.20
CA ILE A 47 -14.22 8.15 18.29
C ILE A 47 -15.62 7.59 18.53
N ASP A 48 -16.45 8.28 19.31
CA ASP A 48 -17.80 7.81 19.62
C ASP A 48 -18.71 7.88 18.38
N ALA A 49 -18.63 8.96 17.60
CA ALA A 49 -19.34 9.07 16.33
C ALA A 49 -18.83 8.06 15.30
N TYR A 50 -17.52 7.81 15.26
CA TYR A 50 -16.92 6.80 14.38
C TYR A 50 -17.36 5.38 14.77
N LEU A 51 -17.38 5.04 16.05
CA LEU A 51 -17.83 3.74 16.54
C LEU A 51 -19.34 3.53 16.30
N ALA A 52 -20.17 4.55 16.51
CA ALA A 52 -21.59 4.50 16.20
C ALA A 52 -21.81 4.24 14.70
N HIS A 53 -21.06 4.93 13.84
CA HIS A 53 -21.10 4.67 12.39
C HIS A 53 -20.65 3.25 12.03
N LEU A 54 -19.63 2.72 12.69
CA LEU A 54 -19.16 1.35 12.46
C LEU A 54 -20.18 0.30 12.94
N GLU A 55 -20.87 0.54 14.05
CA GLU A 55 -21.93 -0.35 14.55
C GLU A 55 -23.07 -0.46 13.53
N ASP A 56 -23.42 0.65 12.86
CA ASP A 56 -24.47 0.68 11.84
C ASP A 56 -23.99 0.18 10.46
N ALA A 57 -22.77 0.55 10.06
CA ALA A 57 -22.27 0.32 8.71
C ALA A 57 -21.39 -0.94 8.56
N CYS A 58 -20.90 -1.49 9.66
CA CYS A 58 -20.02 -2.65 9.68
C CYS A 58 -20.55 -3.74 10.61
N PRO A 59 -21.41 -4.66 10.10
CA PRO A 59 -21.99 -5.77 10.89
C PRO A 59 -20.93 -6.67 11.55
N ILE A 60 -19.69 -6.63 11.07
CA ILE A 60 -18.54 -7.40 11.62
C ILE A 60 -18.30 -7.07 13.09
N ILE A 61 -18.69 -5.87 13.55
CA ILE A 61 -18.55 -5.48 14.96
C ILE A 61 -19.59 -6.15 15.86
N THR A 62 -20.73 -6.51 15.28
CA THR A 62 -21.91 -7.05 15.99
C THR A 62 -22.22 -8.50 15.67
N SER A 63 -21.65 -9.10 14.61
CA SER A 63 -21.99 -10.46 14.19
C SER A 63 -21.23 -11.54 14.97
N ASP A 64 -22.01 -12.58 15.31
CA ASP A 64 -21.60 -13.69 16.18
C ASP A 64 -20.93 -14.86 15.44
N LEU A 65 -20.22 -15.64 16.19
CA LEU A 65 -19.68 -17.01 16.15
C LEU A 65 -19.70 -17.84 14.84
N LEU A 66 -20.61 -17.65 13.90
CA LEU A 66 -20.69 -18.43 12.65
C LEU A 66 -19.52 -18.08 11.71
N GLU A 67 -19.11 -16.81 11.65
CA GLU A 67 -17.98 -16.34 10.85
C GLU A 67 -16.64 -16.88 11.38
N ALA A 68 -16.53 -17.13 12.68
CA ALA A 68 -15.31 -17.65 13.29
C ALA A 68 -14.94 -19.06 12.83
N GLN A 69 -15.93 -19.90 12.48
CA GLN A 69 -15.69 -21.25 11.94
C GLN A 69 -15.24 -21.19 10.48
N GLU A 70 -15.79 -20.28 9.69
CA GLU A 70 -15.39 -20.09 8.29
C GLU A 70 -13.96 -19.59 8.17
N ILE A 71 -13.52 -18.69 9.06
CA ILE A 71 -12.16 -18.18 9.09
C ILE A 71 -11.15 -19.29 9.40
N ALA A 72 -11.42 -20.12 10.42
CA ALA A 72 -10.54 -21.23 10.78
C ALA A 72 -10.43 -22.28 9.66
N ALA A 73 -11.46 -22.43 8.84
CA ALA A 73 -11.44 -23.30 7.67
C ALA A 73 -10.70 -22.69 6.48
N ARG A 74 -10.70 -21.34 6.37
CA ARG A 74 -10.09 -20.64 5.24
C ARG A 74 -8.62 -20.35 5.42
N TYR A 75 -8.17 -19.94 6.61
CA TYR A 75 -6.79 -19.52 6.85
C TYR A 75 -6.02 -20.56 7.66
N ILE A 76 -4.98 -21.14 7.05
CA ILE A 76 -4.00 -21.96 7.76
C ILE A 76 -2.98 -21.02 8.36
N ILE A 77 -2.99 -20.92 9.68
CA ILE A 77 -2.14 -20.00 10.45
C ILE A 77 -0.69 -20.50 10.46
N GLY A 78 0.24 -19.62 10.13
CA GLY A 78 1.69 -19.82 10.17
C GLY A 78 2.36 -19.05 11.30
N ASP A 79 3.61 -18.63 11.06
CA ASP A 79 4.46 -18.00 12.06
C ASP A 79 4.11 -16.51 12.28
N GLU A 80 4.44 -16.00 13.46
CA GLU A 80 4.44 -14.56 13.73
C GLU A 80 5.57 -13.90 12.92
N ILE A 81 5.22 -12.86 12.17
CA ILE A 81 6.15 -12.12 11.30
C ILE A 81 6.38 -10.68 11.75
N GLY A 82 5.64 -10.24 12.75
CA GLY A 82 5.79 -8.92 13.36
C GLY A 82 4.90 -8.75 14.57
N SER A 83 5.35 -7.96 15.52
CA SER A 83 4.60 -7.61 16.72
C SER A 83 4.81 -6.15 17.06
N GLY A 84 3.78 -5.48 17.53
CA GLY A 84 3.78 -4.06 17.89
C GLY A 84 2.83 -3.75 19.04
N ALA A 85 2.78 -2.48 19.42
CA ALA A 85 1.97 -2.03 20.55
C ALA A 85 0.46 -2.28 20.37
N ILE A 86 -0.03 -2.29 19.13
CA ILE A 86 -1.45 -2.40 18.81
C ILE A 86 -1.85 -3.85 18.57
N GLY A 87 -0.99 -4.65 17.93
CA GLY A 87 -1.31 -6.01 17.53
C GLY A 87 -0.11 -6.79 17.03
N GLN A 88 -0.34 -8.05 16.73
CA GLN A 88 0.62 -8.93 16.08
C GLN A 88 0.27 -9.14 14.62
N VAL A 89 1.27 -9.45 13.81
CA VAL A 89 1.12 -9.82 12.40
C VAL A 89 1.61 -11.24 12.24
N ILE A 90 0.76 -12.12 11.73
CA ILE A 90 1.09 -13.52 11.46
C ILE A 90 1.03 -13.79 9.96
N GLU A 91 1.84 -14.72 9.49
CA GLU A 91 1.70 -15.27 8.15
C GLU A 91 0.56 -16.28 8.14
N ALA A 92 -0.21 -16.35 7.07
CA ALA A 92 -1.23 -17.37 6.90
C ALA A 92 -1.38 -17.74 5.42
N PHE A 93 -1.86 -18.96 5.17
CA PHE A 93 -2.22 -19.40 3.83
C PHE A 93 -3.73 -19.34 3.65
N ASP A 94 -4.19 -18.52 2.71
CA ASP A 94 -5.59 -18.42 2.27
C ASP A 94 -5.89 -19.63 1.36
N ALA A 95 -6.51 -20.66 1.91
CA ALA A 95 -6.80 -21.90 1.19
C ALA A 95 -7.82 -21.71 0.05
N HIS A 96 -8.70 -20.70 0.15
CA HIS A 96 -9.69 -20.42 -0.90
C HIS A 96 -9.04 -19.80 -2.16
N LEU A 97 -8.02 -18.96 -1.98
CA LEU A 97 -7.35 -18.28 -3.09
C LEU A 97 -5.96 -18.87 -3.41
N GLY A 98 -5.50 -19.88 -2.64
CA GLY A 98 -4.21 -20.53 -2.85
C GLY A 98 -3.01 -19.59 -2.71
N ARG A 99 -3.05 -18.66 -1.77
CA ARG A 99 -2.01 -17.63 -1.60
C ARG A 99 -1.60 -17.40 -0.15
N THR A 100 -0.37 -16.98 0.06
CA THR A 100 0.10 -16.51 1.36
C THR A 100 -0.34 -15.06 1.59
N VAL A 101 -0.85 -14.78 2.79
CA VAL A 101 -1.30 -13.47 3.26
C VAL A 101 -0.65 -13.15 4.60
N ALA A 102 -0.70 -11.89 5.01
CA ALA A 102 -0.43 -11.47 6.37
C ALA A 102 -1.75 -11.15 7.07
N ILE A 103 -1.91 -11.59 8.30
CA ILE A 103 -3.07 -11.31 9.14
C ILE A 103 -2.60 -10.44 10.31
N LYS A 104 -3.08 -9.23 10.42
CA LYS A 104 -2.88 -8.37 11.59
C LYS A 104 -4.02 -8.61 12.57
N ILE A 105 -3.69 -8.93 13.81
CA ILE A 105 -4.64 -9.26 14.89
C ILE A 105 -4.46 -8.25 16.01
N LEU A 106 -5.54 -7.66 16.49
CA LEU A 106 -5.53 -6.71 17.59
C LEU A 106 -5.23 -7.40 18.92
N HIS A 107 -4.25 -6.91 19.68
CA HIS A 107 -3.98 -7.41 21.05
C HIS A 107 -5.05 -6.98 22.05
N GLY A 108 -5.35 -7.86 23.01
CA GLY A 108 -6.15 -7.54 24.19
C GLY A 108 -7.50 -8.27 24.31
N GLY A 109 -7.83 -9.12 23.37
CA GLY A 109 -9.04 -9.97 23.43
C GLY A 109 -10.36 -9.17 23.54
N PRO A 110 -11.42 -9.78 24.12
CA PRO A 110 -12.74 -9.14 24.23
C PRO A 110 -12.79 -7.89 25.13
N GLY A 111 -11.73 -7.61 25.90
CA GLY A 111 -11.63 -6.44 26.80
C GLY A 111 -10.90 -5.24 26.19
N VAL A 112 -10.62 -5.23 24.90
CA VAL A 112 -9.96 -4.10 24.22
C VAL A 112 -10.78 -2.82 24.37
N SER A 113 -10.10 -1.69 24.68
CA SER A 113 -10.76 -0.40 24.74
C SER A 113 -11.34 -0.02 23.37
N ARG A 114 -12.48 0.68 23.39
CA ARG A 114 -13.15 1.17 22.18
C ARG A 114 -12.22 1.98 21.29
N ASP A 115 -11.38 2.82 21.88
CA ASP A 115 -10.38 3.62 21.15
C ASP A 115 -9.39 2.78 20.34
N ARG A 116 -8.88 1.69 20.96
CA ARG A 116 -7.92 0.82 20.26
C ARG A 116 -8.59 0.05 19.12
N LEU A 117 -9.82 -0.41 19.35
CA LEU A 117 -10.63 -1.06 18.33
C LEU A 117 -10.90 -0.11 17.16
N ALA A 118 -11.36 1.13 17.45
CA ALA A 118 -11.64 2.14 16.44
C ALA A 118 -10.42 2.45 15.58
N ARG A 119 -9.26 2.68 16.19
CA ARG A 119 -8.00 2.93 15.46
C ARG A 119 -7.58 1.75 14.60
N PHE A 120 -7.73 0.54 15.08
CA PHE A 120 -7.41 -0.66 14.32
C PHE A 120 -8.30 -0.83 13.08
N ILE A 121 -9.60 -0.59 13.22
CA ILE A 121 -10.54 -0.64 12.10
C ILE A 121 -10.28 0.52 11.12
N ALA A 122 -10.05 1.73 11.65
CA ALA A 122 -9.71 2.89 10.82
C ALA A 122 -8.45 2.66 9.98
N GLU A 123 -7.41 2.06 10.57
CA GLU A 123 -6.20 1.68 9.83
C GLU A 123 -6.53 0.78 8.64
N ALA A 124 -7.30 -0.29 8.86
CA ALA A 124 -7.67 -1.21 7.79
C ALA A 124 -8.49 -0.52 6.70
N GLN A 125 -9.49 0.29 7.08
CA GLN A 125 -10.38 0.98 6.15
C GLN A 125 -9.67 2.07 5.35
N ILE A 126 -8.82 2.88 5.98
CA ILE A 126 -8.01 3.91 5.30
C ILE A 126 -7.07 3.22 4.29
N THR A 127 -6.35 2.19 4.74
CA THR A 127 -5.40 1.46 3.90
C THR A 127 -6.09 0.81 2.70
N ALA A 128 -7.27 0.21 2.90
CA ALA A 128 -8.05 -0.44 1.83
C ALA A 128 -8.50 0.51 0.72
N GLN A 129 -8.66 1.80 1.03
CA GLN A 129 -9.07 2.82 0.05
C GLN A 129 -7.91 3.41 -0.74
N LEU A 130 -6.67 3.17 -0.31
CA LEU A 130 -5.47 3.67 -0.97
C LEU A 130 -4.97 2.67 -2.03
N ALA A 131 -5.59 2.68 -3.20
CA ALA A 131 -5.23 1.81 -4.33
C ALA A 131 -3.98 2.32 -5.07
N HIS A 132 -2.81 2.11 -4.51
CA HIS A 132 -1.52 2.51 -5.09
C HIS A 132 -0.46 1.42 -4.90
N PRO A 133 0.45 1.18 -5.89
CA PRO A 133 1.49 0.14 -5.77
C PRO A 133 2.41 0.27 -4.55
N ALA A 134 2.57 1.47 -3.99
CA ALA A 134 3.35 1.71 -2.79
C ALA A 134 2.55 1.60 -1.48
N VAL A 135 1.27 1.21 -1.51
CA VAL A 135 0.44 0.98 -0.33
C VAL A 135 0.07 -0.50 -0.25
N VAL A 136 0.15 -1.07 0.93
CA VAL A 136 -0.16 -2.50 1.14
C VAL A 136 -1.64 -2.76 0.91
N PRO A 137 -2.03 -3.63 -0.03
CA PRO A 137 -3.44 -3.98 -0.21
C PRO A 137 -4.00 -4.70 1.02
N VAL A 138 -5.08 -4.19 1.57
CA VAL A 138 -5.93 -4.88 2.55
C VAL A 138 -7.00 -5.66 1.79
N TYR A 139 -7.27 -6.90 2.23
CA TYR A 139 -8.19 -7.80 1.53
C TYR A 139 -9.53 -7.94 2.23
N GLU A 140 -9.50 -8.08 3.54
CA GLU A 140 -10.72 -8.19 4.35
C GLU A 140 -10.46 -7.81 5.80
N ILE A 141 -11.53 -7.56 6.52
CA ILE A 141 -11.55 -7.35 7.97
C ILE A 141 -12.58 -8.31 8.58
N GLY A 142 -12.30 -8.84 9.77
CA GLY A 142 -13.17 -9.79 10.44
C GLY A 142 -12.83 -10.02 11.90
N ARG A 143 -13.35 -11.11 12.46
CA ARG A 143 -13.06 -11.56 13.83
C ARG A 143 -12.52 -12.97 13.83
N MET A 144 -11.46 -13.19 14.62
CA MET A 144 -10.94 -14.52 14.91
C MET A 144 -11.88 -15.29 15.84
N PRO A 145 -11.77 -16.64 15.90
CA PRO A 145 -12.35 -17.41 16.98
C PRO A 145 -11.95 -16.80 18.34
N GLY A 146 -12.92 -16.50 19.19
CA GLY A 146 -12.69 -15.75 20.44
C GLY A 146 -12.88 -14.23 20.34
N GLY A 147 -13.38 -13.74 19.19
CA GLY A 147 -13.86 -12.37 19.03
C GLY A 147 -12.77 -11.30 18.80
N MET A 148 -11.51 -11.70 18.64
CA MET A 148 -10.42 -10.75 18.36
C MET A 148 -10.50 -10.20 16.93
N PRO A 149 -10.55 -8.87 16.75
CA PRO A 149 -10.54 -8.25 15.43
C PRO A 149 -9.24 -8.56 14.68
N TYR A 150 -9.38 -8.83 13.39
CA TYR A 150 -8.24 -8.98 12.47
C TYR A 150 -8.53 -8.31 11.14
N PHE A 151 -7.49 -8.04 10.37
CA PHE A 151 -7.61 -7.83 8.94
C PHE A 151 -6.50 -8.55 8.19
N THR A 152 -6.81 -8.95 6.95
CA THR A 152 -5.84 -9.60 6.08
C THR A 152 -5.30 -8.61 5.05
N MET A 153 -4.03 -8.78 4.71
CA MET A 153 -3.34 -7.93 3.76
C MET A 153 -2.30 -8.74 2.97
N LYS A 154 -1.76 -8.11 1.93
CA LYS A 154 -0.67 -8.70 1.16
C LYS A 154 0.51 -9.05 2.07
N ARG A 155 1.00 -10.30 1.99
CA ARG A 155 2.27 -10.68 2.60
C ARG A 155 3.41 -9.99 1.84
N LEU A 156 4.16 -9.15 2.54
CA LEU A 156 5.29 -8.44 1.99
C LEU A 156 6.59 -9.18 2.32
N TYR A 157 7.47 -9.29 1.33
CA TYR A 157 8.82 -9.82 1.46
C TYR A 157 9.82 -8.74 1.12
N GLY A 158 10.83 -8.56 1.97
CA GLY A 158 11.82 -7.52 1.76
C GLY A 158 12.53 -7.12 3.04
N ARG A 159 13.07 -5.91 3.03
CA ARG A 159 13.77 -5.30 4.16
C ARG A 159 13.21 -3.91 4.40
N THR A 160 13.19 -3.48 5.65
CA THR A 160 12.84 -2.09 5.96
C THR A 160 13.90 -1.14 5.40
N LEU A 161 13.51 0.08 5.13
CA LEU A 161 14.47 1.12 4.76
C LEU A 161 15.48 1.36 5.89
N GLU A 162 15.08 1.17 7.15
CA GLU A 162 15.98 1.24 8.31
C GLU A 162 17.09 0.17 8.24
N ASP A 163 16.74 -1.09 7.92
CA ASP A 163 17.73 -2.15 7.73
C ASP A 163 18.71 -1.78 6.61
N VAL A 164 18.21 -1.27 5.50
CA VAL A 164 19.05 -0.83 4.38
C VAL A 164 20.00 0.29 4.82
N ILE A 165 19.50 1.30 5.54
CA ILE A 165 20.32 2.39 6.07
C ILE A 165 21.40 1.87 7.02
N ASN A 166 21.05 0.93 7.91
CA ASN A 166 22.00 0.36 8.86
C ASN A 166 23.12 -0.43 8.18
N HIS A 167 22.80 -1.24 7.16
CA HIS A 167 23.81 -1.91 6.34
C HIS A 167 24.71 -0.93 5.57
N LEU A 168 24.16 0.15 5.06
CA LEU A 168 24.95 1.20 4.39
C LEU A 168 25.88 1.92 5.37
N ARG A 169 25.43 2.18 6.60
CA ARG A 169 26.24 2.84 7.65
C ARG A 169 27.46 2.02 8.06
N VAL A 170 27.32 0.70 8.12
CA VAL A 170 28.45 -0.19 8.43
C VAL A 170 29.33 -0.52 7.22
N GLY A 171 29.02 0.06 6.08
CA GLY A 171 29.86 -0.06 4.90
C GLY A 171 29.64 -1.34 4.09
N ASP A 172 28.52 -2.03 4.24
CA ASP A 172 28.20 -3.27 3.51
C ASP A 172 28.24 -3.04 2.00
N GLU A 173 29.21 -3.65 1.33
CA GLU A 173 29.47 -3.47 -0.11
C GLU A 173 28.35 -4.00 -0.99
N LYS A 174 27.61 -5.03 -0.57
CA LYS A 174 26.45 -5.54 -1.27
C LYS A 174 25.33 -4.49 -1.29
N TYR A 175 25.10 -3.84 -0.15
CA TYR A 175 24.09 -2.79 -0.01
C TYR A 175 24.51 -1.50 -0.75
N LYS A 176 25.78 -1.11 -0.67
CA LYS A 176 26.29 0.04 -1.43
C LYS A 176 26.07 -0.13 -2.93
N ARG A 177 26.38 -1.32 -3.47
CA ARG A 177 26.14 -1.61 -4.90
C ARG A 177 24.65 -1.57 -5.27
N ARG A 178 23.80 -2.13 -4.40
CA ARG A 178 22.34 -2.23 -4.67
C ARG A 178 21.59 -0.92 -4.50
N TYR A 179 21.94 -0.13 -3.48
CA TYR A 179 21.18 1.04 -3.04
C TYR A 179 21.91 2.36 -3.18
N SER A 180 22.86 2.49 -4.09
CA SER A 180 23.60 3.73 -4.33
C SER A 180 23.09 4.49 -5.57
N GLY A 181 23.40 5.79 -5.63
CA GLY A 181 23.20 6.64 -6.81
C GLY A 181 21.78 6.56 -7.36
N LYS A 182 21.63 6.18 -8.63
CA LYS A 182 20.35 6.15 -9.34
C LYS A 182 19.32 5.19 -8.71
N SER A 183 19.75 4.10 -8.08
CA SER A 183 18.81 3.17 -7.42
C SER A 183 18.18 3.78 -6.18
N ALA A 184 18.95 4.48 -5.35
CA ALA A 184 18.43 5.20 -4.19
C ALA A 184 17.43 6.28 -4.60
N VAL A 185 17.75 7.08 -5.63
CA VAL A 185 16.85 8.12 -6.16
C VAL A 185 15.54 7.50 -6.66
N ARG A 186 15.60 6.36 -7.36
CA ARG A 186 14.40 5.66 -7.85
C ARG A 186 13.52 5.15 -6.71
N LEU A 187 14.10 4.61 -5.64
CA LEU A 187 13.35 4.19 -4.45
C LEU A 187 12.66 5.37 -3.79
N PHE A 188 13.40 6.46 -3.60
CA PHE A 188 12.84 7.69 -3.03
C PHE A 188 11.71 8.27 -3.88
N TYR A 189 11.87 8.27 -5.21
CA TYR A 189 10.82 8.71 -6.13
C TYR A 189 9.54 7.88 -5.99
N ARG A 190 9.64 6.54 -5.91
CA ARG A 190 8.48 5.66 -5.70
C ARG A 190 7.80 5.92 -4.35
N LEU A 191 8.58 6.17 -3.30
CA LEU A 191 8.05 6.58 -2.01
C LEU A 191 7.25 7.88 -2.12
N CYS A 192 7.84 8.90 -2.77
CA CYS A 192 7.17 10.18 -2.98
C CYS A 192 5.85 10.03 -3.77
N GLN A 193 5.81 9.17 -4.78
CA GLN A 193 4.58 8.89 -5.54
C GLN A 193 3.48 8.31 -4.63
N GLY A 194 3.81 7.35 -3.75
CA GLY A 194 2.85 6.77 -2.81
C GLY A 194 2.32 7.78 -1.81
N VAL A 195 3.19 8.63 -1.26
CA VAL A 195 2.80 9.71 -0.34
C VAL A 195 1.95 10.76 -1.05
N ALA A 196 2.37 11.21 -2.25
CA ALA A 196 1.62 12.18 -3.04
C ALA A 196 0.21 11.66 -3.40
N TYR A 197 0.10 10.37 -3.75
CA TYR A 197 -1.21 9.74 -3.99
C TYR A 197 -2.09 9.78 -2.74
N ALA A 198 -1.57 9.40 -1.57
CA ALA A 198 -2.33 9.46 -0.32
C ALA A 198 -2.78 10.89 -0.01
N HIS A 199 -1.90 11.88 -0.17
CA HIS A 199 -2.24 13.30 0.03
C HIS A 199 -3.31 13.78 -0.96
N ALA A 200 -3.26 13.37 -2.23
CA ALA A 200 -4.29 13.69 -3.23
C ALA A 200 -5.65 13.06 -2.88
N LYS A 201 -5.66 11.96 -2.09
CA LYS A 201 -6.87 11.36 -1.51
C LYS A 201 -7.28 11.97 -0.18
N GLY A 202 -6.62 13.03 0.27
CA GLY A 202 -6.89 13.68 1.55
C GLY A 202 -6.36 12.91 2.76
N VAL A 203 -5.45 11.94 2.58
CA VAL A 203 -4.91 11.11 3.67
C VAL A 203 -3.46 11.49 3.96
N VAL A 204 -3.16 11.78 5.23
CA VAL A 204 -1.79 12.03 5.72
C VAL A 204 -1.38 10.89 6.65
N HIS A 205 -0.20 10.30 6.40
CA HIS A 205 0.30 9.13 7.14
C HIS A 205 0.65 9.43 8.61
N ARG A 206 1.26 10.56 8.90
CA ARG A 206 1.71 11.12 10.20
C ARG A 206 2.77 10.33 10.97
N ASP A 207 3.15 9.12 10.53
CA ASP A 207 4.23 8.32 11.13
C ASP A 207 5.18 7.77 10.06
N LEU A 208 5.49 8.58 9.04
CA LEU A 208 6.40 8.15 7.97
C LEU A 208 7.84 8.14 8.49
N LYS A 209 8.41 6.93 8.60
CA LYS A 209 9.78 6.67 9.10
C LYS A 209 10.39 5.46 8.40
N PRO A 210 11.71 5.28 8.43
CA PRO A 210 12.37 4.18 7.72
C PRO A 210 11.89 2.77 8.11
N THR A 211 11.44 2.56 9.34
CA THR A 211 10.84 1.28 9.79
C THR A 211 9.50 0.98 9.11
N ASN A 212 8.75 2.01 8.69
CA ASN A 212 7.44 1.88 8.05
C ASN A 212 7.52 1.86 6.51
N ILE A 213 8.73 1.72 5.95
CA ILE A 213 8.97 1.62 4.51
C ILE A 213 9.67 0.31 4.25
N LEU A 214 9.04 -0.59 3.50
CA LEU A 214 9.62 -1.86 3.09
C LEU A 214 10.08 -1.79 1.63
N ILE A 215 11.25 -2.33 1.37
CA ILE A 215 11.86 -2.43 0.05
C ILE A 215 11.91 -3.91 -0.34
N GLY A 216 11.17 -4.28 -1.37
CA GLY A 216 11.13 -5.62 -1.92
C GLY A 216 12.37 -5.99 -2.74
N GLU A 217 12.44 -7.26 -3.14
CA GLU A 217 13.60 -7.79 -3.86
C GLU A 217 13.78 -7.17 -5.26
N TYR A 218 12.68 -6.79 -5.90
CA TYR A 218 12.68 -6.16 -7.23
C TYR A 218 12.64 -4.63 -7.17
N GLY A 219 12.87 -4.07 -5.97
CA GLY A 219 12.89 -2.62 -5.73
C GLY A 219 11.50 -2.01 -5.60
N GLU A 220 10.49 -2.79 -5.27
CA GLU A 220 9.18 -2.28 -4.85
C GLU A 220 9.35 -1.51 -3.54
N VAL A 221 8.58 -0.45 -3.41
CA VAL A 221 8.48 0.33 -2.16
C VAL A 221 7.07 0.16 -1.63
N GLN A 222 6.95 -0.20 -0.36
CA GLN A 222 5.66 -0.34 0.33
C GLN A 222 5.66 0.51 1.60
N ILE A 223 4.67 1.38 1.71
CA ILE A 223 4.42 2.18 2.91
C ILE A 223 3.50 1.36 3.81
N MET A 224 3.96 1.09 5.01
CA MET A 224 3.27 0.27 6.01
C MET A 224 2.80 1.13 7.18
N ASP A 225 1.93 0.56 8.02
CA ASP A 225 1.49 1.13 9.30
C ASP A 225 0.79 2.50 9.19
N TRP A 226 -0.43 2.47 8.65
CA TRP A 226 -1.32 3.63 8.54
C TRP A 226 -2.13 3.89 9.82
N GLY A 227 -1.76 3.26 10.97
CA GLY A 227 -2.47 3.34 12.24
C GLY A 227 -2.55 4.73 12.87
N LEU A 228 -1.73 5.67 12.43
CA LEU A 228 -1.77 7.08 12.81
C LEU A 228 -2.25 7.99 11.67
N ALA A 229 -2.70 7.43 10.56
CA ALA A 229 -3.15 8.23 9.42
C ALA A 229 -4.37 9.08 9.78
N ARG A 230 -4.48 10.23 9.10
CA ARG A 230 -5.62 11.16 9.24
C ARG A 230 -6.17 11.52 7.88
N ILE A 231 -7.49 11.58 7.79
CA ILE A 231 -8.21 12.17 6.66
C ILE A 231 -8.34 13.67 6.93
N LEU A 232 -8.00 14.52 5.93
CA LEU A 232 -8.05 15.99 5.99
C LEU A 232 -9.43 16.51 5.62
#